data_462420adc48f0fb1afbe6ca2dcfa6df8
#
_entry.id   462420adc48f0fb1afbe6ca2dcfa6df8
#
_cell.length_a   1.000
_cell.length_b   1.000
_cell.length_c   1.000
_cell.angle_alpha   90.00
_cell.angle_beta   90.00
_cell.angle_gamma   90.00
#
_symmetry.space_group_name_H-M   'P 1'
#
loop_
_entity.id
_entity.type
_entity.pdbx_description
1 polymer ?
#
loop_
_entity_poly.entity_id
_entity_poly.type
_entity_poly.pdbx_seq_one_letter_code
_entity_poly.pdbx_strand_id
1 'polypeptide(L)'
;VLITALDVFLIPYLQRIGFRWVEALIITLLGVIALCFSVQIFLADPQWGAVIKGFFPTTEIVSNPEMLYLAFGILGATVMPHNLYLHSGIVQTRDYGHTLPEKREALTFATIDLTIALCFALLINAAILILAAAAFNAHGKTDIVELGEAHSLLAPLLGLAIAPTLFGIALLCCGINSTVTATLAGQIVMEGFLKMKLKPWMRRLITRGIAIIPAAFVTIWYGDKGTAQLLILTQVVLSLQLSFAVFPLVIFTASKAKMGELVSPRWLSGIAYLVAVVIAGLNIKLLFDFING
;
A
#
# COMPACT_ATOMS: atom_id res chain seq x y z
N VAL A 1 19.52 1.98 0.31
CA VAL A 1 19.85 2.60 1.60
C VAL A 1 20.37 4.02 1.44
N LEU A 2 21.42 4.30 0.64
CA LEU A 2 21.95 5.67 0.48
C LEU A 2 20.92 6.62 -0.17
N ILE A 3 20.20 6.18 -1.20
CA ILE A 3 19.18 6.98 -1.88
C ILE A 3 18.01 7.27 -0.94
N THR A 4 17.57 6.29 -0.16
CA THR A 4 16.51 6.48 0.84
C THR A 4 16.95 7.34 2.02
N ALA A 5 18.25 7.44 2.31
CA ALA A 5 18.77 8.39 3.29
C ALA A 5 18.64 9.85 2.82
N LEU A 6 18.77 10.11 1.51
CA LEU A 6 18.60 11.44 0.93
C LEU A 6 17.15 11.96 1.06
N ASP A 7 16.15 11.09 1.12
CA ASP A 7 14.75 11.47 1.31
C ASP A 7 14.53 12.24 2.62
N VAL A 8 15.37 11.99 3.65
CA VAL A 8 15.28 12.72 4.93
C VAL A 8 15.39 14.22 4.73
N PHE A 9 16.15 14.64 3.72
CA PHE A 9 16.35 16.05 3.40
C PHE A 9 15.38 16.55 2.32
N LEU A 10 15.04 15.69 1.35
CA LEU A 10 14.17 16.04 0.23
C LEU A 10 12.73 16.38 0.69
N ILE A 11 12.14 15.53 1.52
CA ILE A 11 10.76 15.72 1.97
C ILE A 11 10.56 17.04 2.72
N PRO A 12 11.39 17.40 3.74
CA PRO A 12 11.25 18.68 4.40
C PRO A 12 11.50 19.89 3.50
N TYR A 13 12.39 19.74 2.54
CA TYR A 13 12.64 20.77 1.56
C TYR A 13 11.42 21.02 0.68
N LEU A 14 10.82 19.96 0.14
CA LEU A 14 9.59 20.04 -0.65
C LEU A 14 8.41 20.59 0.17
N GLN A 15 8.26 20.15 1.43
CA GLN A 15 7.21 20.68 2.33
C GLN A 15 7.39 22.17 2.63
N ARG A 16 8.63 22.68 2.69
CA ARG A 16 8.92 24.11 2.87
C ARG A 16 8.50 24.95 1.66
N ILE A 17 8.68 24.42 0.45
CA ILE A 17 8.29 25.09 -0.80
C ILE A 17 6.77 25.04 -0.99
N GLY A 18 6.13 23.98 -0.53
CA GLY A 18 4.68 23.77 -0.60
C GLY A 18 4.32 22.30 -0.79
N PHE A 19 3.22 21.89 -0.18
CA PHE A 19 2.76 20.50 -0.22
C PHE A 19 2.47 19.98 -1.64
N ARG A 20 2.11 20.88 -2.57
CA ARG A 20 1.89 20.58 -4.00
C ARG A 20 3.11 19.94 -4.68
N TRP A 21 4.33 20.25 -4.25
CA TRP A 21 5.54 19.65 -4.79
C TRP A 21 5.73 18.20 -4.33
N VAL A 22 5.29 17.89 -3.11
CA VAL A 22 5.26 16.50 -2.61
C VAL A 22 4.24 15.69 -3.40
N GLU A 23 3.04 16.23 -3.65
CA GLU A 23 2.02 15.59 -4.48
C GLU A 23 2.53 15.36 -5.91
N ALA A 24 3.15 16.37 -6.52
CA ALA A 24 3.73 16.27 -7.87
C ALA A 24 4.82 15.18 -7.95
N LEU A 25 5.69 15.08 -6.95
CA LEU A 25 6.70 14.02 -6.87
C LEU A 25 6.03 12.63 -6.83
N ILE A 26 5.04 12.44 -5.95
CA ILE A 26 4.30 11.18 -5.80
C ILE A 26 3.65 10.79 -7.13
N ILE A 27 2.94 11.71 -7.78
CA ILE A 27 2.26 11.46 -9.06
C ILE A 27 3.28 11.09 -10.16
N THR A 28 4.41 11.80 -10.20
CA THR A 28 5.48 11.50 -11.18
C THR A 28 6.07 10.11 -10.96
N LEU A 29 6.38 9.74 -9.73
CA LEU A 29 6.89 8.42 -9.39
C LEU A 29 5.89 7.32 -9.76
N LEU A 30 4.59 7.51 -9.44
CA LEU A 30 3.53 6.57 -9.83
C LEU A 30 3.40 6.45 -11.34
N GLY A 31 3.53 7.56 -12.09
CA GLY A 31 3.53 7.55 -13.55
C GLY A 31 4.68 6.74 -14.13
N VAL A 32 5.89 6.89 -13.58
CA VAL A 32 7.06 6.09 -13.99
C VAL A 32 6.85 4.61 -13.69
N ILE A 33 6.34 4.27 -12.50
CA ILE A 33 6.02 2.89 -12.12
C ILE A 33 5.02 2.27 -13.09
N ALA A 34 3.91 2.98 -13.35
CA ALA A 34 2.88 2.51 -14.28
C ALA A 34 3.43 2.30 -15.69
N LEU A 35 4.26 3.22 -16.18
CA LEU A 35 4.91 3.10 -17.49
C LEU A 35 5.83 1.87 -17.55
N CYS A 36 6.70 1.69 -16.54
CA CYS A 36 7.61 0.55 -16.50
C CYS A 36 6.86 -0.79 -16.50
N PHE A 37 5.82 -0.95 -15.68
CA PHE A 37 5.04 -2.18 -15.65
C PHE A 37 4.19 -2.37 -16.91
N SER A 38 3.63 -1.30 -17.50
CA SER A 38 2.89 -1.40 -18.76
C SER A 38 3.77 -1.92 -19.89
N VAL A 39 4.99 -1.40 -20.01
CA VAL A 39 5.95 -1.88 -21.00
C VAL A 39 6.30 -3.35 -20.74
N GLN A 40 6.56 -3.74 -19.49
CA GLN A 40 6.90 -5.13 -19.14
C GLN A 40 5.74 -6.10 -19.40
N ILE A 41 4.49 -5.72 -19.14
CA ILE A 41 3.31 -6.54 -19.48
C ILE A 41 3.18 -6.72 -20.98
N PHE A 42 3.37 -5.64 -21.75
CA PHE A 42 3.34 -5.72 -23.21
C PHE A 42 4.40 -6.68 -23.74
N LEU A 43 5.59 -6.69 -23.13
CA LEU A 43 6.67 -7.61 -23.48
C LEU A 43 6.43 -9.05 -23.03
N ALA A 44 5.72 -9.25 -21.91
CA ALA A 44 5.42 -10.57 -21.34
C ALA A 44 4.30 -11.31 -22.08
N ASP A 45 3.53 -10.62 -22.91
CA ASP A 45 2.40 -11.15 -23.71
C ASP A 45 1.49 -12.11 -22.93
N PRO A 46 0.83 -11.65 -21.84
CA PRO A 46 0.06 -12.51 -20.97
C PRO A 46 -1.18 -13.07 -21.66
N GLN A 47 -1.59 -14.27 -21.25
CA GLN A 47 -2.86 -14.85 -21.70
C GLN A 47 -4.05 -14.08 -21.08
N TRP A 48 -4.58 -13.10 -21.77
CA TRP A 48 -5.65 -12.21 -21.28
C TRP A 48 -6.91 -12.94 -20.78
N GLY A 49 -7.23 -14.09 -21.41
CA GLY A 49 -8.36 -14.92 -20.95
C GLY A 49 -8.14 -15.49 -19.53
N ALA A 50 -6.90 -15.87 -19.20
CA ALA A 50 -6.53 -16.31 -17.86
C ALA A 50 -6.50 -15.15 -16.87
N VAL A 51 -6.01 -13.99 -17.29
CA VAL A 51 -6.00 -12.76 -16.48
C VAL A 51 -7.42 -12.38 -16.05
N ILE A 52 -8.38 -12.35 -16.98
CA ILE A 52 -9.77 -12.00 -16.65
C ILE A 52 -10.37 -13.02 -15.66
N LYS A 53 -10.11 -14.30 -15.84
CA LYS A 53 -10.56 -15.34 -14.89
C LYS A 53 -9.95 -15.15 -13.50
N GLY A 54 -8.69 -14.71 -13.42
CA GLY A 54 -7.98 -14.45 -12.17
C GLY A 54 -8.54 -13.31 -11.31
N PHE A 55 -9.38 -12.43 -11.89
CA PHE A 55 -10.10 -11.41 -11.11
C PHE A 55 -11.27 -11.97 -10.29
N PHE A 56 -11.70 -13.19 -10.56
CA PHE A 56 -12.75 -13.82 -9.78
C PHE A 56 -12.14 -14.64 -8.65
N PRO A 57 -12.54 -14.40 -7.39
CA PRO A 57 -12.00 -15.13 -6.25
C PRO A 57 -12.38 -16.61 -6.31
N THR A 58 -11.41 -17.48 -6.03
CA THR A 58 -11.61 -18.93 -5.93
C THR A 58 -11.74 -19.33 -4.47
N THR A 59 -12.42 -20.47 -4.21
CA THR A 59 -12.54 -21.03 -2.85
C THR A 59 -11.20 -21.49 -2.28
N GLU A 60 -10.21 -21.72 -3.13
CA GLU A 60 -8.86 -22.11 -2.74
C GLU A 60 -8.17 -21.08 -1.85
N ILE A 61 -8.46 -19.78 -2.03
CA ILE A 61 -7.92 -18.71 -1.18
C ILE A 61 -8.27 -18.94 0.30
N VAL A 62 -9.45 -19.50 0.58
CA VAL A 62 -9.91 -19.75 1.95
C VAL A 62 -9.52 -21.14 2.45
N SER A 63 -9.41 -22.13 1.57
CA SER A 63 -9.11 -23.53 1.93
C SER A 63 -7.62 -23.82 2.11
N ASN A 64 -6.75 -23.05 1.43
CA ASN A 64 -5.30 -23.18 1.51
C ASN A 64 -4.70 -22.12 2.46
N PRO A 65 -4.10 -22.50 3.61
CA PRO A 65 -3.53 -21.56 4.57
C PRO A 65 -2.43 -20.67 4.00
N GLU A 66 -1.59 -21.17 3.10
CA GLU A 66 -0.52 -20.40 2.46
C GLU A 66 -1.08 -19.33 1.52
N MET A 67 -2.08 -19.68 0.71
CA MET A 67 -2.76 -18.72 -0.15
C MET A 67 -3.48 -17.65 0.68
N LEU A 68 -4.11 -18.04 1.78
CA LEU A 68 -4.75 -17.10 2.70
C LEU A 68 -3.73 -16.15 3.32
N TYR A 69 -2.59 -16.65 3.78
CA TYR A 69 -1.50 -15.84 4.32
C TYR A 69 -0.99 -14.81 3.31
N LEU A 70 -0.72 -15.24 2.07
CA LEU A 70 -0.29 -14.34 1.00
C LEU A 70 -1.37 -13.32 0.62
N ALA A 71 -2.64 -13.73 0.56
CA ALA A 71 -3.76 -12.82 0.30
C ALA A 71 -3.85 -11.71 1.36
N PHE A 72 -3.62 -12.05 2.64
CA PHE A 72 -3.55 -11.05 3.71
C PHE A 72 -2.30 -10.18 3.64
N GLY A 73 -1.18 -10.73 3.20
CA GLY A 73 0.01 -9.94 2.88
C GLY A 73 -0.30 -8.88 1.81
N ILE A 74 -0.96 -9.26 0.72
CA ILE A 74 -1.38 -8.36 -0.36
C ILE A 74 -2.41 -7.35 0.15
N LEU A 75 -3.40 -7.78 0.93
CA LEU A 75 -4.41 -6.88 1.51
C LEU A 75 -3.77 -5.84 2.43
N GLY A 76 -2.87 -6.25 3.33
CA GLY A 76 -2.16 -5.36 4.22
C GLY A 76 -1.23 -4.38 3.51
N ALA A 77 -0.61 -4.81 2.41
CA ALA A 77 0.20 -3.95 1.56
C ALA A 77 -0.64 -2.92 0.77
N THR A 78 -1.86 -3.28 0.40
CA THR A 78 -2.74 -2.43 -0.40
C THR A 78 -3.54 -1.45 0.48
N VAL A 79 -4.16 -1.95 1.55
CA VAL A 79 -5.04 -1.16 2.44
C VAL A 79 -4.37 -1.01 3.80
N MET A 80 -3.41 -0.12 3.87
CA MET A 80 -2.66 0.13 5.11
C MET A 80 -3.47 1.00 6.09
N PRO A 81 -3.63 0.62 7.37
CA PRO A 81 -4.39 1.42 8.35
C PRO A 81 -3.88 2.86 8.48
N HIS A 82 -2.57 3.04 8.44
CA HIS A 82 -1.97 4.37 8.56
C HIS A 82 -2.25 5.28 7.35
N ASN A 83 -2.55 4.73 6.17
CA ASN A 83 -2.96 5.51 5.01
C ASN A 83 -4.36 6.12 5.19
N LEU A 84 -5.26 5.47 5.93
CA LEU A 84 -6.56 6.04 6.29
C LEU A 84 -6.37 7.32 7.14
N TYR A 85 -5.44 7.29 8.09
CA TYR A 85 -5.10 8.45 8.93
C TYR A 85 -4.37 9.53 8.13
N LEU A 86 -3.45 9.13 7.26
CA LEU A 86 -2.72 10.04 6.38
C LEU A 86 -3.68 10.81 5.47
N HIS A 87 -4.60 10.11 4.80
CA HIS A 87 -5.58 10.74 3.91
C HIS A 87 -6.47 11.72 4.67
N SER A 88 -6.98 11.33 5.82
CA SER A 88 -7.78 12.21 6.68
C SER A 88 -7.00 13.46 7.11
N GLY A 89 -5.72 13.31 7.44
CA GLY A 89 -4.85 14.42 7.83
C GLY A 89 -4.57 15.39 6.68
N ILE A 90 -4.31 14.86 5.48
CA ILE A 90 -4.04 15.67 4.29
C ILE A 90 -5.27 16.49 3.87
N VAL A 91 -6.47 15.92 3.91
CA VAL A 91 -7.70 16.65 3.58
C VAL A 91 -7.89 17.86 4.48
N GLN A 92 -7.51 17.78 5.76
CA GLN A 92 -7.60 18.90 6.69
C GLN A 92 -6.64 20.06 6.38
N THR A 93 -5.61 19.84 5.57
CA THR A 93 -4.67 20.91 5.16
C THR A 93 -5.20 21.73 3.98
N ARG A 94 -6.31 21.33 3.37
CA ARG A 94 -6.94 22.03 2.24
C ARG A 94 -7.93 23.07 2.76
N ASP A 95 -7.95 24.22 2.10
CA ASP A 95 -8.93 25.28 2.37
C ASP A 95 -10.23 24.96 1.61
N TYR A 96 -11.19 24.35 2.32
CA TYR A 96 -12.47 23.91 1.74
C TYR A 96 -13.70 24.65 2.33
N GLY A 97 -13.49 25.78 2.98
CA GLY A 97 -14.58 26.56 3.59
C GLY A 97 -15.28 25.89 4.79
N HIS A 98 -16.20 26.61 5.40
CA HIS A 98 -16.85 26.15 6.64
C HIS A 98 -18.34 25.90 6.51
N THR A 99 -18.97 26.36 5.42
CA THR A 99 -20.40 26.17 5.17
C THR A 99 -20.72 24.74 4.73
N LEU A 100 -21.95 24.30 4.95
CA LEU A 100 -22.37 22.94 4.56
C LEU A 100 -22.26 22.66 3.06
N PRO A 101 -22.66 23.59 2.17
CA PRO A 101 -22.45 23.39 0.73
C PRO A 101 -20.98 23.22 0.35
N GLU A 102 -20.08 24.06 0.88
CA GLU A 102 -18.65 23.98 0.62
C GLU A 102 -18.05 22.65 1.10
N LYS A 103 -18.46 22.15 2.26
CA LYS A 103 -18.06 20.85 2.77
C LYS A 103 -18.57 19.69 1.89
N ARG A 104 -19.78 19.78 1.34
CA ARG A 104 -20.31 18.79 0.40
C ARG A 104 -19.53 18.79 -0.91
N GLU A 105 -19.20 19.96 -1.41
CA GLU A 105 -18.36 20.11 -2.61
C GLU A 105 -16.97 19.50 -2.38
N ALA A 106 -16.32 19.84 -1.27
CA ALA A 106 -15.03 19.26 -0.89
C ALA A 106 -15.08 17.73 -0.75
N LEU A 107 -16.14 17.19 -0.17
CA LEU A 107 -16.35 15.74 -0.06
C LEU A 107 -16.50 15.09 -1.44
N THR A 108 -17.20 15.74 -2.35
CA THR A 108 -17.36 15.24 -3.74
C THR A 108 -16.02 15.19 -4.46
N PHE A 109 -15.24 16.27 -4.41
CA PHE A 109 -13.91 16.31 -5.02
C PHE A 109 -12.96 15.30 -4.37
N ALA A 110 -12.95 15.18 -3.06
CA ALA A 110 -12.13 14.19 -2.35
C ALA A 110 -12.53 12.75 -2.72
N THR A 111 -13.82 12.48 -2.93
CA THR A 111 -14.30 11.16 -3.35
C THR A 111 -13.88 10.84 -4.79
N ILE A 112 -13.97 11.81 -5.70
CA ILE A 112 -13.54 11.65 -7.10
C ILE A 112 -12.03 11.40 -7.15
N ASP A 113 -11.24 12.24 -6.49
CA ASP A 113 -9.79 12.15 -6.40
C ASP A 113 -9.34 10.78 -5.88
N LEU A 114 -9.92 10.35 -4.76
CA LEU A 114 -9.65 9.05 -4.14
C LEU A 114 -10.04 7.89 -5.08
N THR A 115 -11.20 7.97 -5.73
CA THR A 115 -11.66 6.91 -6.64
C THR A 115 -10.70 6.76 -7.82
N ILE A 116 -10.28 7.86 -8.45
CA ILE A 116 -9.31 7.85 -9.55
C ILE A 116 -7.98 7.27 -9.07
N ALA A 117 -7.48 7.73 -7.93
CA ALA A 117 -6.21 7.25 -7.37
C ALA A 117 -6.25 5.75 -7.05
N LEU A 118 -7.34 5.25 -6.46
CA LEU A 118 -7.50 3.82 -6.14
C LEU A 118 -7.68 2.95 -7.38
N CYS A 119 -8.39 3.42 -8.41
CA CYS A 119 -8.47 2.72 -9.70
C CYS A 119 -7.08 2.61 -10.34
N PHE A 120 -6.28 3.67 -10.29
CA PHE A 120 -4.92 3.65 -10.80
C PHE A 120 -4.01 2.70 -10.01
N ALA A 121 -4.12 2.71 -8.68
CA ALA A 121 -3.41 1.77 -7.81
C ALA A 121 -3.81 0.31 -8.07
N LEU A 122 -5.10 0.04 -8.31
CA LEU A 122 -5.58 -1.29 -8.70
C LEU A 122 -4.91 -1.78 -10.00
N LEU A 123 -4.81 -0.91 -11.00
CA LEU A 123 -4.16 -1.25 -12.27
C LEU A 123 -2.68 -1.56 -12.09
N ILE A 124 -1.95 -0.78 -11.28
CA ILE A 124 -0.53 -1.05 -10.98
C ILE A 124 -0.37 -2.37 -10.21
N ASN A 125 -1.18 -2.63 -9.19
CA ASN A 125 -1.13 -3.87 -8.42
C ASN A 125 -1.46 -5.09 -9.29
N ALA A 126 -2.49 -4.99 -10.13
CA ALA A 126 -2.81 -6.02 -11.11
C ALA A 126 -1.65 -6.24 -12.10
N ALA A 127 -1.01 -5.16 -12.55
CA ALA A 127 0.12 -5.22 -13.47
C ALA A 127 1.29 -6.03 -12.90
N ILE A 128 1.62 -5.86 -11.62
CA ILE A 128 2.67 -6.61 -10.94
C ILE A 128 2.35 -8.11 -10.88
N LEU A 129 1.10 -8.46 -10.51
CA LEU A 129 0.66 -9.86 -10.44
C LEU A 129 0.60 -10.51 -11.83
N ILE A 130 0.12 -9.79 -12.84
CA ILE A 130 0.06 -10.26 -14.23
C ILE A 130 1.47 -10.51 -14.75
N LEU A 131 2.39 -9.57 -14.52
CA LEU A 131 3.79 -9.74 -14.92
C LEU A 131 4.42 -10.95 -14.23
N ALA A 132 4.21 -11.14 -12.93
CA ALA A 132 4.73 -12.29 -12.20
C ALA A 132 4.18 -13.62 -12.76
N ALA A 133 2.87 -13.66 -13.05
CA ALA A 133 2.24 -14.85 -13.63
C ALA A 133 2.75 -15.14 -15.05
N ALA A 134 2.87 -14.13 -15.91
CA ALA A 134 3.30 -14.30 -17.29
C ALA A 134 4.81 -14.57 -17.42
N ALA A 135 5.64 -13.87 -16.63
CA ALA A 135 7.09 -14.02 -16.72
C ALA A 135 7.61 -15.27 -15.99
N PHE A 136 7.07 -15.60 -14.81
CA PHE A 136 7.62 -16.65 -13.98
C PHE A 136 6.76 -17.94 -13.99
N ASN A 137 5.49 -17.84 -13.60
CA ASN A 137 4.63 -19.02 -13.48
C ASN A 137 4.41 -19.73 -14.82
N ALA A 138 4.23 -19.00 -15.91
CA ALA A 138 4.08 -19.58 -17.25
C ALA A 138 5.33 -20.37 -17.69
N HIS A 139 6.51 -20.09 -17.13
CA HIS A 139 7.76 -20.79 -17.38
C HIS A 139 8.12 -21.82 -16.28
N GLY A 140 7.17 -22.20 -15.42
CA GLY A 140 7.35 -23.19 -14.37
C GLY A 140 8.24 -22.73 -13.19
N LYS A 141 8.48 -21.42 -13.05
CA LYS A 141 9.21 -20.82 -11.94
C LYS A 141 8.23 -20.37 -10.86
N THR A 142 7.93 -21.24 -9.91
CA THR A 142 6.92 -21.01 -8.85
C THR A 142 7.51 -20.73 -7.48
N ASP A 143 8.82 -20.91 -7.31
CA ASP A 143 9.56 -20.85 -6.05
C ASP A 143 10.41 -19.58 -5.88
N ILE A 144 10.18 -18.56 -6.71
CA ILE A 144 10.90 -17.30 -6.64
C ILE A 144 10.39 -16.49 -5.42
N VAL A 145 11.26 -16.30 -4.44
CA VAL A 145 10.95 -15.57 -3.20
C VAL A 145 11.65 -14.21 -3.15
N GLU A 146 12.82 -14.09 -3.77
CA GLU A 146 13.67 -12.91 -3.65
C GLU A 146 13.50 -11.96 -4.84
N LEU A 147 13.41 -10.65 -4.54
CA LEU A 147 13.34 -9.60 -5.57
C LEU A 147 14.59 -9.57 -6.47
N GLY A 148 15.77 -9.90 -5.93
CA GLY A 148 17.01 -9.99 -6.68
C GLY A 148 17.00 -11.15 -7.69
N GLU A 149 16.45 -12.29 -7.31
CA GLU A 149 16.23 -13.44 -8.19
C GLU A 149 15.22 -13.09 -9.29
N ALA A 150 14.07 -12.51 -8.93
CA ALA A 150 13.09 -12.04 -9.91
C ALA A 150 13.71 -11.08 -10.93
N HIS A 151 14.52 -10.12 -10.47
CA HIS A 151 15.22 -9.17 -11.35
C HIS A 151 16.16 -9.90 -12.33
N SER A 152 16.94 -10.87 -11.87
CA SER A 152 17.92 -11.59 -12.72
C SER A 152 17.25 -12.48 -13.76
N LEU A 153 16.06 -13.03 -13.45
CA LEU A 153 15.33 -13.94 -14.34
C LEU A 153 14.49 -13.21 -15.41
N LEU A 154 14.20 -11.92 -15.25
CA LEU A 154 13.37 -11.19 -16.21
C LEU A 154 13.99 -11.10 -17.61
N ALA A 155 15.31 -10.92 -17.73
CA ALA A 155 15.96 -10.84 -19.03
C ALA A 155 15.89 -12.16 -19.83
N PRO A 156 16.25 -13.31 -19.27
CA PRO A 156 16.17 -14.58 -20.00
C PRO A 156 14.72 -15.02 -20.28
N LEU A 157 13.78 -14.70 -19.39
CA LEU A 157 12.38 -15.13 -19.54
C LEU A 157 11.59 -14.26 -20.54
N LEU A 158 11.83 -12.96 -20.57
CA LEU A 158 11.18 -12.03 -21.51
C LEU A 158 11.97 -11.83 -22.82
N GLY A 159 13.17 -12.40 -22.91
CA GLY A 159 14.01 -12.29 -24.09
C GLY A 159 14.59 -10.88 -24.36
N LEU A 160 14.52 -9.96 -23.41
CA LEU A 160 14.90 -8.57 -23.58
C LEU A 160 15.77 -8.07 -22.42
N ALA A 161 16.94 -7.55 -22.77
CA ALA A 161 17.91 -7.02 -21.80
C ALA A 161 17.41 -5.80 -21.01
N ILE A 162 16.38 -5.08 -21.50
CA ILE A 162 15.83 -3.90 -20.85
C ILE A 162 14.87 -4.24 -19.70
N ALA A 163 14.28 -5.44 -19.68
CA ALA A 163 13.26 -5.81 -18.70
C ALA A 163 13.73 -5.71 -17.22
N PRO A 164 14.93 -6.19 -16.84
CA PRO A 164 15.44 -6.01 -15.48
C PRO A 164 15.66 -4.55 -15.12
N THR A 165 16.11 -3.73 -16.07
CA THR A 165 16.31 -2.29 -15.84
C THR A 165 14.99 -1.58 -15.55
N LEU A 166 13.94 -1.86 -16.31
CA LEU A 166 12.59 -1.31 -16.06
C LEU A 166 12.05 -1.75 -14.70
N PHE A 167 12.27 -3.02 -14.33
CA PHE A 167 11.88 -3.53 -13.03
C PHE A 167 12.64 -2.84 -11.90
N GLY A 168 13.96 -2.67 -12.04
CA GLY A 168 14.80 -1.94 -11.07
C GLY A 168 14.39 -0.48 -10.89
N ILE A 169 14.07 0.23 -11.98
CA ILE A 169 13.55 1.60 -11.94
C ILE A 169 12.21 1.65 -11.23
N ALA A 170 11.29 0.74 -11.55
CA ALA A 170 9.99 0.65 -10.88
C ALA A 170 10.15 0.41 -9.38
N LEU A 171 11.00 -0.54 -8.95
CA LEU A 171 11.28 -0.80 -7.53
C LEU A 171 11.89 0.41 -6.83
N LEU A 172 12.83 1.11 -7.47
CA LEU A 172 13.42 2.33 -6.90
C LEU A 172 12.35 3.41 -6.69
N CYS A 173 11.51 3.65 -7.68
CA CYS A 173 10.41 4.62 -7.58
C CYS A 173 9.40 4.22 -6.50
N CYS A 174 9.05 2.93 -6.40
CA CYS A 174 8.21 2.39 -5.33
C CYS A 174 8.82 2.63 -3.95
N GLY A 175 10.11 2.35 -3.78
CA GLY A 175 10.83 2.55 -2.53
C GLY A 175 10.83 4.01 -2.08
N ILE A 176 11.13 4.94 -2.99
CA ILE A 176 11.09 6.37 -2.71
C ILE A 176 9.68 6.81 -2.32
N ASN A 177 8.67 6.44 -3.11
CA ASN A 177 7.28 6.79 -2.85
C ASN A 177 6.79 6.27 -1.50
N SER A 178 7.08 5.01 -1.18
CA SER A 178 6.71 4.39 0.10
C SER A 178 7.39 5.06 1.29
N THR A 179 8.65 5.46 1.15
CA THR A 179 9.38 6.17 2.21
C THR A 179 8.77 7.54 2.49
N VAL A 180 8.37 8.27 1.44
CA VAL A 180 7.70 9.58 1.57
C VAL A 180 6.37 9.42 2.31
N THR A 181 5.50 8.54 1.84
CA THR A 181 4.15 8.34 2.41
C THR A 181 4.20 7.77 3.83
N ALA A 182 5.06 6.80 4.11
CA ALA A 182 5.23 6.24 5.45
C ALA A 182 5.75 7.29 6.45
N THR A 183 6.66 8.17 6.02
CA THR A 183 7.16 9.27 6.87
C THR A 183 6.04 10.24 7.23
N LEU A 184 5.21 10.64 6.25
CA LEU A 184 4.07 11.52 6.46
C LEU A 184 3.02 10.88 7.38
N ALA A 185 2.68 9.62 7.13
CA ALA A 185 1.75 8.86 7.96
C ALA A 185 2.24 8.74 9.42
N GLY A 186 3.52 8.42 9.60
CA GLY A 186 4.14 8.37 10.93
C GLY A 186 4.09 9.70 11.67
N GLN A 187 4.27 10.84 10.96
CA GLN A 187 4.13 12.17 11.56
C GLN A 187 2.69 12.41 12.07
N ILE A 188 1.69 12.13 11.25
CA ILE A 188 0.27 12.33 11.59
C ILE A 188 -0.13 11.44 12.79
N VAL A 189 0.27 10.16 12.78
CA VAL A 189 0.00 9.25 13.89
C VAL A 189 0.64 9.73 15.18
N MET A 190 1.90 10.17 15.14
CA MET A 190 2.59 10.69 16.34
C MET A 190 1.96 11.98 16.85
N GLU A 191 1.51 12.88 15.97
CA GLU A 191 0.83 14.12 16.34
C GLU A 191 -0.55 13.86 16.96
N GLY A 192 -1.32 12.94 16.37
CA GLY A 192 -2.67 12.63 16.79
C GLY A 192 -2.74 11.79 18.07
N PHE A 193 -1.93 10.74 18.19
CA PHE A 193 -2.05 9.78 19.29
C PHE A 193 -1.06 10.01 20.43
N LEU A 194 0.17 10.41 20.13
CA LEU A 194 1.20 10.53 21.17
C LEU A 194 1.33 11.94 21.73
N LYS A 195 0.73 12.96 21.08
CA LYS A 195 0.81 14.38 21.48
C LYS A 195 2.24 14.86 21.81
N MET A 196 3.24 14.25 21.17
CA MET A 196 4.64 14.53 21.45
C MET A 196 5.06 15.87 20.87
N LYS A 197 5.46 16.79 21.73
CA LYS A 197 6.00 18.11 21.38
C LYS A 197 7.49 18.03 20.98
N LEU A 198 7.83 17.15 20.06
CA LEU A 198 9.19 17.02 19.54
C LEU A 198 9.41 17.90 18.31
N LYS A 199 10.63 18.38 18.14
CA LYS A 199 11.01 19.08 16.90
C LYS A 199 10.79 18.16 15.69
N PRO A 200 10.31 18.67 14.54
CA PRO A 200 9.97 17.82 13.39
C PRO A 200 11.10 16.90 12.88
N TRP A 201 12.35 17.39 12.93
CA TRP A 201 13.51 16.58 12.53
C TRP A 201 13.80 15.42 13.51
N MET A 202 13.64 15.66 14.81
CA MET A 202 13.89 14.66 15.86
C MET A 202 12.81 13.56 15.81
N ARG A 203 11.56 13.93 15.55
CA ARG A 203 10.45 13.01 15.36
C ARG A 203 10.71 12.07 14.17
N ARG A 204 11.18 12.61 13.05
CA ARG A 204 11.56 11.83 11.86
C ARG A 204 12.74 10.88 12.14
N LEU A 205 13.74 11.35 12.86
CA LEU A 205 14.89 10.51 13.23
C LEU A 205 14.48 9.33 14.10
N ILE A 206 13.61 9.57 15.08
CA ILE A 206 13.10 8.52 15.99
C ILE A 206 12.26 7.50 15.20
N THR A 207 11.28 7.95 14.39
CA THR A 207 10.42 7.03 13.62
C THR A 207 11.23 6.19 12.64
N ARG A 208 12.20 6.78 11.97
CA ARG A 208 13.08 6.04 11.05
C ARG A 208 14.03 5.10 11.78
N GLY A 209 14.58 5.53 12.91
CA GLY A 209 15.43 4.67 13.74
C GLY A 209 14.70 3.41 14.20
N ILE A 210 13.47 3.57 14.71
CA ILE A 210 12.62 2.45 15.13
C ILE A 210 12.32 1.50 13.98
N ALA A 211 12.19 1.98 12.75
CA ALA A 211 11.93 1.15 11.58
C ALA A 211 13.22 0.50 11.01
N ILE A 212 14.31 1.27 10.90
CA ILE A 212 15.54 0.83 10.25
C ILE A 212 16.32 -0.16 11.12
N ILE A 213 16.36 0.04 12.45
CA ILE A 213 17.16 -0.81 13.34
C ILE A 213 16.70 -2.28 13.29
N PRO A 214 15.40 -2.62 13.47
CA PRO A 214 14.93 -4.00 13.34
C PRO A 214 15.13 -4.58 11.95
N ALA A 215 14.88 -3.77 10.89
CA ALA A 215 15.06 -4.21 9.52
C ALA A 215 16.53 -4.53 9.22
N ALA A 216 17.46 -3.66 9.63
CA ALA A 216 18.89 -3.91 9.49
C ALA A 216 19.34 -5.14 10.26
N PHE A 217 18.84 -5.33 11.48
CA PHE A 217 19.15 -6.50 12.29
C PHE A 217 18.71 -7.81 11.59
N VAL A 218 17.48 -7.86 11.06
CA VAL A 218 16.98 -9.04 10.33
C VAL A 218 17.78 -9.28 9.06
N THR A 219 18.06 -8.23 8.27
CA THR A 219 18.83 -8.35 7.04
C THR A 219 20.25 -8.86 7.29
N ILE A 220 20.92 -8.38 8.34
CA ILE A 220 22.28 -8.82 8.70
C ILE A 220 22.29 -10.27 9.21
N TRP A 221 21.27 -10.66 9.98
CA TRP A 221 21.25 -11.98 10.63
C TRP A 221 20.69 -13.10 9.76
N TYR A 222 19.65 -12.81 8.97
CA TYR A 222 18.91 -13.81 8.17
C TYR A 222 19.16 -13.69 6.66
N GLY A 223 19.85 -12.63 6.19
CA GLY A 223 20.12 -12.40 4.77
C GLY A 223 18.87 -12.01 3.96
N ASP A 224 18.95 -12.17 2.63
CA ASP A 224 17.89 -11.71 1.71
C ASP A 224 16.59 -12.49 1.88
N LYS A 225 16.64 -13.81 2.13
CA LYS A 225 15.45 -14.64 2.41
C LYS A 225 14.69 -14.16 3.65
N GLY A 226 15.40 -13.84 4.72
CA GLY A 226 14.80 -13.27 5.92
C GLY A 226 14.15 -11.92 5.68
N THR A 227 14.73 -11.11 4.79
CA THR A 227 14.17 -9.81 4.41
C THR A 227 12.83 -9.96 3.69
N ALA A 228 12.71 -10.89 2.73
CA ALA A 228 11.47 -11.16 2.02
C ALA A 228 10.36 -11.66 2.97
N GLN A 229 10.68 -12.59 3.85
CA GLN A 229 9.75 -13.11 4.86
C GLN A 229 9.29 -12.03 5.84
N LEU A 230 10.21 -11.16 6.29
CA LEU A 230 9.87 -10.04 7.16
C LEU A 230 8.93 -9.05 6.47
N LEU A 231 9.17 -8.75 5.17
CA LEU A 231 8.28 -7.89 4.39
C LEU A 231 6.86 -8.45 4.36
N ILE A 232 6.68 -9.72 4.05
CA ILE A 232 5.35 -10.36 4.02
C ILE A 232 4.72 -10.34 5.42
N LEU A 233 5.45 -10.75 6.45
CA LEU A 233 4.96 -10.77 7.83
C LEU A 233 4.48 -9.38 8.28
N THR A 234 5.24 -8.33 7.99
CA THR A 234 4.82 -6.96 8.35
C THR A 234 3.52 -6.56 7.67
N GLN A 235 3.28 -6.96 6.42
CA GLN A 235 2.03 -6.69 5.71
C GLN A 235 0.85 -7.49 6.29
N VAL A 236 1.07 -8.73 6.70
CA VAL A 236 0.06 -9.54 7.40
C VAL A 236 -0.32 -8.90 8.73
N VAL A 237 0.66 -8.43 9.51
CA VAL A 237 0.40 -7.68 10.76
C VAL A 237 -0.40 -6.40 10.50
N LEU A 238 -0.10 -5.67 9.42
CA LEU A 238 -0.89 -4.50 9.02
C LEU A 238 -2.33 -4.86 8.65
N SER A 239 -2.54 -6.01 7.98
CA SER A 239 -3.88 -6.51 7.68
C SER A 239 -4.67 -6.85 8.95
N LEU A 240 -4.05 -7.44 9.96
CA LEU A 240 -4.68 -7.67 11.26
C LEU A 240 -5.11 -6.35 11.93
N GLN A 241 -4.26 -5.34 11.88
CA GLN A 241 -4.57 -4.00 12.41
C GLN A 241 -5.69 -3.29 11.65
N LEU A 242 -5.88 -3.62 10.36
CA LEU A 242 -6.88 -2.99 9.51
C LEU A 242 -8.29 -3.13 10.09
N SER A 243 -8.64 -4.27 10.68
CA SER A 243 -9.92 -4.49 11.33
C SER A 243 -10.19 -3.46 12.44
N PHE A 244 -9.17 -3.14 13.25
CA PHE A 244 -9.28 -2.17 14.33
C PHE A 244 -9.39 -0.72 13.82
N ALA A 245 -8.95 -0.42 12.62
CA ALA A 245 -9.08 0.89 12.02
C ALA A 245 -10.44 1.07 11.30
N VAL A 246 -10.86 0.04 10.56
CA VAL A 246 -12.07 0.12 9.70
C VAL A 246 -13.36 0.14 10.53
N PHE A 247 -13.48 -0.68 11.57
CA PHE A 247 -14.71 -0.70 12.39
C PHE A 247 -15.05 0.66 13.00
N PRO A 248 -14.14 1.34 13.74
CA PRO A 248 -14.41 2.67 14.25
C PRO A 248 -14.73 3.68 13.14
N LEU A 249 -14.01 3.62 12.00
CA LEU A 249 -14.24 4.50 10.88
C LEU A 249 -15.67 4.37 10.35
N VAL A 250 -16.15 3.14 10.13
CA VAL A 250 -17.52 2.88 9.65
C VAL A 250 -18.56 3.32 10.68
N ILE A 251 -18.35 3.04 11.97
CA ILE A 251 -19.23 3.47 13.06
C ILE A 251 -19.32 5.00 13.10
N PHE A 252 -18.21 5.71 12.95
CA PHE A 252 -18.20 7.17 13.01
C PHE A 252 -18.88 7.79 11.79
N THR A 253 -18.59 7.31 10.60
CA THR A 253 -19.18 7.84 9.35
C THR A 253 -20.66 7.50 9.20
N ALA A 254 -21.14 6.42 9.78
CA ALA A 254 -22.55 6.06 9.84
C ALA A 254 -23.35 6.77 10.94
N SER A 255 -22.67 7.45 11.87
CA SER A 255 -23.31 8.12 13.02
C SER A 255 -23.80 9.53 12.67
N LYS A 256 -25.12 9.73 12.64
CA LYS A 256 -25.71 11.07 12.44
C LYS A 256 -25.32 12.06 13.55
N ALA A 257 -25.11 11.58 14.76
CA ALA A 257 -24.71 12.42 15.89
C ALA A 257 -23.29 13.01 15.69
N LYS A 258 -22.40 12.30 14.97
CA LYS A 258 -21.03 12.75 14.69
C LYS A 258 -20.92 13.49 13.36
N MET A 259 -21.59 12.99 12.31
CA MET A 259 -21.47 13.49 10.94
C MET A 259 -22.56 14.52 10.57
N GLY A 260 -23.62 14.63 11.37
CA GLY A 260 -24.73 15.52 11.06
C GLY A 260 -25.37 15.20 9.70
N GLU A 261 -25.38 16.20 8.81
CA GLU A 261 -25.92 16.08 7.45
C GLU A 261 -24.96 15.39 6.45
N LEU A 262 -23.69 15.21 6.83
CA LEU A 262 -22.68 14.52 6.02
C LEU A 262 -22.58 13.02 6.36
N VAL A 263 -23.58 12.47 7.05
CA VAL A 263 -23.64 11.04 7.38
C VAL A 263 -23.64 10.21 6.11
N SER A 264 -22.88 9.11 6.10
CA SER A 264 -22.82 8.16 4.98
C SER A 264 -24.19 7.57 4.68
N PRO A 265 -24.58 7.42 3.41
CA PRO A 265 -25.84 6.81 3.04
C PRO A 265 -25.88 5.34 3.52
N ARG A 266 -27.08 4.85 3.87
CA ARG A 266 -27.28 3.52 4.47
C ARG A 266 -26.71 2.38 3.65
N TRP A 267 -26.82 2.45 2.31
CA TRP A 267 -26.29 1.41 1.42
C TRP A 267 -24.76 1.34 1.49
N LEU A 268 -24.09 2.49 1.52
CA LEU A 268 -22.62 2.57 1.61
C LEU A 268 -22.16 2.07 2.98
N SER A 269 -22.81 2.49 4.06
CA SER A 269 -22.53 1.97 5.41
C SER A 269 -22.74 0.46 5.49
N GLY A 270 -23.79 -0.08 4.87
CA GLY A 270 -24.05 -1.52 4.80
C GLY A 270 -22.93 -2.29 4.10
N ILE A 271 -22.47 -1.82 2.94
CA ILE A 271 -21.34 -2.43 2.23
C ILE A 271 -20.05 -2.32 3.07
N ALA A 272 -19.79 -1.18 3.69
CA ALA A 272 -18.61 -0.97 4.51
C ALA A 272 -18.60 -1.91 5.74
N TYR A 273 -19.72 -2.12 6.40
CA TYR A 273 -19.85 -3.10 7.48
C TYR A 273 -19.65 -4.53 6.98
N LEU A 274 -20.21 -4.90 5.83
CA LEU A 274 -20.01 -6.23 5.23
C LEU A 274 -18.53 -6.48 4.98
N VAL A 275 -17.84 -5.54 4.33
CA VAL A 275 -16.40 -5.63 4.06
C VAL A 275 -15.60 -5.72 5.36
N ALA A 276 -15.91 -4.89 6.36
CA ALA A 276 -15.25 -4.93 7.66
C ALA A 276 -15.41 -6.30 8.36
N VAL A 277 -16.62 -6.88 8.32
CA VAL A 277 -16.89 -8.20 8.91
C VAL A 277 -16.18 -9.31 8.15
N VAL A 278 -16.15 -9.26 6.82
CA VAL A 278 -15.43 -10.25 6.00
C VAL A 278 -13.93 -10.20 6.32
N ILE A 279 -13.31 -9.00 6.34
CA ILE A 279 -11.90 -8.84 6.68
C ILE A 279 -11.61 -9.37 8.08
N ALA A 280 -12.44 -9.04 9.08
CA ALA A 280 -12.27 -9.51 10.44
C ALA A 280 -12.43 -11.03 10.56
N GLY A 281 -13.42 -11.60 9.91
CA GLY A 281 -13.67 -13.05 9.91
C GLY A 281 -12.51 -13.84 9.30
N LEU A 282 -11.99 -13.37 8.17
CA LEU A 282 -10.83 -13.97 7.52
C LEU A 282 -9.54 -13.79 8.35
N ASN A 283 -9.37 -12.64 9.02
CA ASN A 283 -8.25 -12.42 9.95
C ASN A 283 -8.31 -13.38 11.15
N ILE A 284 -9.50 -13.62 11.70
CA ILE A 284 -9.70 -14.60 12.78
C ILE A 284 -9.33 -16.01 12.30
N LYS A 285 -9.76 -16.38 11.08
CA LYS A 285 -9.40 -17.66 10.47
C LYS A 285 -7.90 -17.80 10.31
N LEU A 286 -7.21 -16.77 9.80
CA LEU A 286 -5.75 -16.77 9.64
C LEU A 286 -5.03 -17.00 10.98
N LEU A 287 -5.48 -16.31 12.04
CA LEU A 287 -4.92 -16.50 13.38
C LEU A 287 -5.17 -17.91 13.90
N PHE A 288 -6.36 -18.45 13.65
CA PHE A 288 -6.71 -19.81 14.04
C PHE A 288 -5.83 -20.85 13.33
N ASP A 289 -5.67 -20.70 12.01
CA ASP A 289 -4.81 -21.58 11.21
C ASP A 289 -3.34 -21.49 11.66
N PHE A 290 -2.86 -20.28 12.03
CA PHE A 290 -1.50 -20.08 12.53
C PHE A 290 -1.23 -20.69 13.92
N ILE A 291 -2.26 -20.77 14.77
CA ILE A 291 -2.12 -21.37 16.12
C ILE A 291 -2.21 -22.90 16.06
N ASN A 292 -2.97 -23.45 15.12
CA ASN A 292 -3.23 -24.90 15.03
C ASN A 292 -2.34 -25.64 14.01
N GLY A 293 -1.60 -24.95 13.17
CA GLY A 293 -0.65 -25.52 12.21
C GLY A 293 0.74 -25.52 12.73
#